data_ca5f11bcb6f4886cf470df8634da67f6
#
_entry.id   ca5f11bcb6f4886cf470df8634da67f6
#
_cell.length_a   1.000
_cell.length_b   1.000
_cell.length_c   1.000
_cell.angle_alpha   90.00
_cell.angle_beta   90.00
_cell.angle_gamma   90.00
#
_symmetry.space_group_name_H-M   'P 1'
#
loop_
_entity.id
_entity.type
_entity.pdbx_description
1 polymer ?
#
loop_
_entity_poly.entity_id
_entity_poly.type
_entity_poly.pdbx_seq_one_letter_code
_entity_poly.pdbx_strand_id
1 'polypeptide(L)' 'MTSLSKRKTRLVLETDATVRYRGKQRAVVIEVGPYFCTARLKGTQARYEMSWMSIFTRAALITAEREREERKAKRKARQR' A
#
# COMPACT_ATOMS: atom_id res chain seq x y z
N MET A 1 -10.34 -5.49 -19.96
CA MET A 1 -9.60 -4.73 -18.93
C MET A 1 -8.81 -3.60 -19.59
N THR A 2 -8.96 -2.38 -19.08
CA THR A 2 -8.25 -1.23 -19.65
C THR A 2 -6.81 -1.20 -19.13
N SER A 3 -5.85 -1.13 -20.05
CA SER A 3 -4.44 -1.05 -19.68
C SER A 3 -4.08 0.36 -19.19
N LEU A 4 -3.42 0.46 -18.03
CA LEU A 4 -2.95 1.73 -17.50
C LEU A 4 -1.90 2.39 -18.41
N SER A 5 -1.12 1.58 -19.15
CA SER A 5 -0.09 2.11 -20.04
C SER A 5 -0.66 2.91 -21.21
N LYS A 6 -1.92 2.72 -21.55
CA LYS A 6 -2.60 3.45 -22.62
C LYS A 6 -3.28 4.74 -22.13
N ARG A 7 -3.33 4.96 -20.82
CA ARG A 7 -3.93 6.17 -20.26
C ARG A 7 -2.89 7.27 -20.15
N LYS A 8 -3.24 8.45 -20.62
CA LYS A 8 -2.39 9.64 -20.48
C LYS A 8 -2.55 10.31 -19.11
N THR A 9 -3.69 10.12 -18.47
CA THR A 9 -3.99 10.73 -17.17
C THR A 9 -3.77 9.72 -16.05
N ARG A 10 -3.14 10.17 -14.97
CA ARG A 10 -2.95 9.36 -13.77
C ARG A 10 -4.24 9.29 -12.98
N LEU A 11 -4.53 8.13 -12.43
CA LEU A 11 -5.62 7.97 -11.51
C LEU A 11 -5.17 8.43 -10.12
N VAL A 12 -5.91 9.36 -9.52
CA VAL A 12 -5.58 9.89 -8.20
C VAL A 12 -6.71 9.53 -7.23
N LEU A 13 -6.34 8.90 -6.11
CA LEU A 13 -7.29 8.46 -5.11
C LEU A 13 -6.89 9.01 -3.74
N GLU A 14 -7.82 9.68 -3.07
CA GLU A 14 -7.65 10.07 -1.68
C GLU A 14 -8.13 8.91 -0.81
N THR A 15 -7.26 8.38 0.03
CA THR A 15 -7.59 7.24 0.88
C THR A 15 -8.06 7.70 2.25
N ASP A 16 -8.66 6.77 3.03
CA ASP A 16 -9.01 7.01 4.42
C ASP A 16 -7.82 6.88 5.38
N ALA A 17 -6.69 6.41 4.87
CA ALA A 17 -5.48 6.28 5.68
C ALA A 17 -4.90 7.67 5.99
N THR A 18 -4.45 7.86 7.22
CA THR A 18 -3.82 9.11 7.63
C THR A 18 -2.47 8.84 8.25
N VAL A 19 -1.56 9.79 8.10
CA VAL A 19 -0.22 9.74 8.68
C VAL A 19 0.02 11.06 9.39
N ARG A 20 0.58 10.98 10.60
CA ARG A 20 0.95 12.17 11.33
C ARG A 20 2.26 12.72 10.75
N TYR A 21 2.20 13.94 10.23
CA TYR A 21 3.34 14.60 9.62
C TYR A 21 3.41 16.04 10.11
N ARG A 22 4.53 16.38 10.73
CA ARG A 22 4.78 17.71 11.30
C ARG A 22 3.65 18.17 12.24
N GLY A 23 3.20 17.26 13.10
CA GLY A 23 2.20 17.55 14.12
C GLY A 23 0.74 17.56 13.67
N LYS A 24 0.48 17.28 12.39
CA LYS A 24 -0.89 17.21 11.86
C LYS A 24 -1.17 15.88 11.19
N GLN A 25 -2.39 15.39 11.35
CA GLN A 25 -2.87 14.23 10.61
C GLN A 25 -3.13 14.64 9.17
N ARG A 26 -2.54 13.89 8.23
CA ARG A 26 -2.70 14.19 6.81
C ARG A 26 -3.14 12.93 6.07
N ALA A 27 -4.10 13.11 5.16
CA ALA A 27 -4.60 12.00 4.35
C ALA A 27 -3.52 11.52 3.38
N VAL A 28 -3.49 10.20 3.16
CA VAL A 28 -2.61 9.60 2.16
C VAL A 28 -3.34 9.61 0.83
N VAL A 29 -2.71 10.21 -0.17
CA VAL A 29 -3.23 10.27 -1.54
C VAL A 29 -2.38 9.36 -2.40
N ILE A 30 -3.01 8.51 -3.17
CA ILE A 30 -2.35 7.55 -4.05
C ILE A 30 -2.54 7.97 -5.50
N GLU A 31 -1.45 8.12 -6.23
CA GLU A 31 -1.48 8.34 -7.68
C GLU A 31 -1.04 7.05 -8.37
N VAL A 32 -1.92 6.53 -9.22
CA VAL A 32 -1.69 5.27 -9.91
C VAL A 32 -1.16 5.53 -11.32
N GLY A 33 0.02 4.99 -11.62
CA GLY A 33 0.62 5.09 -12.94
C GLY A 33 0.90 3.70 -13.52
N PRO A 34 1.40 3.64 -14.77
CA PRO A 34 1.63 2.34 -15.42
C PRO A 34 2.80 1.53 -14.85
N TYR A 35 3.80 2.21 -14.26
CA TYR A 35 4.99 1.54 -13.72
C TYR A 35 5.17 1.74 -12.23
N PHE A 36 4.66 2.84 -11.70
CA PHE A 36 4.85 3.22 -10.31
C PHE A 36 3.55 3.64 -9.68
N CYS A 37 3.47 3.43 -8.38
CA CYS A 37 2.43 3.99 -7.53
C CYS A 37 3.10 5.04 -6.65
N THR A 38 2.56 6.25 -6.62
CA THR A 38 3.08 7.35 -5.80
C THR A 38 2.16 7.59 -4.62
N ALA A 39 2.70 7.54 -3.41
CA ALA A 39 1.97 7.90 -2.20
C ALA A 39 2.44 9.28 -1.77
N ARG A 40 1.52 10.18 -1.52
CA ARG A 40 1.83 11.51 -1.02
C ARG A 40 0.89 11.89 0.12
N LEU A 41 1.32 12.85 0.91
CA LEU A 41 0.49 13.37 2.00
C LEU A 41 -0.20 14.64 1.53
N LYS A 42 -1.51 14.69 1.70
CA LYS A 42 -2.33 15.82 1.25
C LYS A 42 -1.85 17.12 1.88
N GLY A 43 -1.67 18.15 1.03
CA GLY A 43 -1.23 19.46 1.48
C GLY A 43 0.26 19.56 1.77
N THR A 44 1.06 18.56 1.42
CA THR A 44 2.51 18.57 1.59
C THR A 44 3.21 18.23 0.28
N GLN A 45 4.53 18.39 0.27
CA GLN A 45 5.36 17.97 -0.87
C GLN A 45 5.96 16.58 -0.65
N ALA A 46 5.62 15.91 0.45
CA ALA A 46 6.12 14.58 0.75
C ALA A 46 5.55 13.58 -0.26
N ARG A 47 6.43 12.95 -1.03
CA ARG A 47 6.07 11.99 -2.07
C ARG A 47 7.00 10.79 -2.01
N TYR A 48 6.42 9.60 -2.13
CA TYR A 48 7.17 8.35 -2.12
C TYR A 48 6.67 7.48 -3.24
N GLU A 49 7.58 6.99 -4.07
CA GLU A 49 7.23 6.16 -5.21
C GLU A 49 7.63 4.72 -4.96
N MET A 50 6.80 3.80 -5.44
CA MET A 50 7.10 2.37 -5.36
C MET A 50 6.65 1.71 -6.67
N SER A 51 7.51 0.88 -7.25
CA SER A 51 7.14 0.14 -8.45
C SER A 51 6.07 -0.92 -8.12
N TRP A 52 5.29 -1.28 -9.12
CA TRP A 52 4.28 -2.32 -8.94
C TRP A 52 4.90 -3.65 -8.51
N MET A 53 6.08 -3.96 -9.00
CA MET A 53 6.79 -5.18 -8.60
C MET A 53 7.15 -5.16 -7.11
N SER A 54 7.62 -4.01 -6.61
CA SER A 54 7.93 -3.86 -5.19
C SER A 54 6.69 -3.97 -4.33
N ILE A 55 5.57 -3.40 -4.77
CA ILE A 55 4.29 -3.50 -4.05
C ILE A 55 3.86 -4.97 -3.98
N PHE A 56 3.94 -5.69 -5.09
CA PHE A 56 3.58 -7.11 -5.13
C PHE A 56 4.45 -7.93 -4.17
N THR A 57 5.75 -7.73 -4.23
CA THR A 57 6.71 -8.47 -3.39
C THR A 57 6.42 -8.21 -1.91
N ARG A 58 6.20 -6.94 -1.54
CA ARG A 58 5.91 -6.57 -0.16
C ARG A 58 4.59 -7.16 0.33
N ALA A 59 3.55 -7.08 -0.50
CA ALA A 59 2.25 -7.62 -0.17
C ALA A 59 2.30 -9.13 0.01
N ALA A 60 3.05 -9.83 -0.85
CA ALA A 60 3.21 -11.27 -0.76
C ALA A 60 3.92 -11.67 0.54
N LEU A 61 4.96 -10.92 0.94
CA LEU A 61 5.67 -11.17 2.20
C LEU A 61 4.76 -10.97 3.41
N ILE A 62 3.99 -9.89 3.43
CA ILE A 62 3.06 -9.59 4.53
C ILE A 62 2.01 -10.68 4.65
N THR A 63 1.47 -11.14 3.52
CA THR A 63 0.46 -12.19 3.50
C THR A 63 1.04 -13.52 4.00
N ALA A 64 2.26 -13.87 3.57
CA ALA A 64 2.92 -15.09 4.00
C ALA A 64 3.19 -15.10 5.52
N GLU A 65 3.62 -13.96 6.07
CA GLU A 65 3.84 -13.82 7.51
C GLU A 65 2.54 -13.99 8.29
N ARG A 66 1.46 -13.39 7.81
CA ARG A 66 0.14 -13.49 8.45
C ARG A 66 -0.35 -14.93 8.46
N GLU A 67 -0.22 -15.63 7.35
CA GLU A 67 -0.62 -17.03 7.26
C GLU A 67 0.20 -17.92 8.20
N ARG A 68 1.49 -17.63 8.32
CA ARG A 68 2.38 -18.37 9.21
C ARG A 68 1.98 -18.17 10.67
N GLU A 69 1.64 -16.97 11.07
CA GLU A 69 1.18 -16.66 12.42
C GLU A 69 -0.15 -17.33 12.73
N GLU A 70 -1.08 -17.35 11.77
CA GLU A 70 -2.35 -18.03 11.93
C GLU A 70 -2.17 -19.53 12.13
N ARG A 71 -1.24 -20.15 11.41
CA ARG A 71 -0.92 -21.58 11.59
C ARG A 71 -0.34 -21.85 12.97
N LYS A 72 0.53 -20.98 13.47
CA LYS A 72 1.09 -21.11 14.83
C LYS A 72 0.00 -20.99 15.88
N ALA A 73 -0.91 -20.04 15.71
CA ALA A 73 -2.02 -19.85 16.65
C ALA A 73 -2.93 -21.08 16.69
N LYS A 74 -3.22 -21.68 15.54
CA LYS A 74 -4.01 -22.92 15.45
C LYS A 74 -3.30 -24.09 16.10
N ARG A 75 -1.98 -24.22 15.94
CA ARG A 75 -1.19 -25.27 16.57
C ARG A 75 -1.24 -25.16 18.10
N LYS A 76 -1.07 -23.95 18.63
CA LYS A 76 -1.14 -23.73 20.08
C LYS A 76 -2.52 -24.08 20.64
N ALA A 77 -3.57 -23.74 19.91
CA ALA A 77 -4.94 -24.07 20.32
C ALA A 77 -5.19 -25.57 20.33
N ARG A 78 -4.55 -26.34 19.43
CA ARG A 78 -4.70 -27.80 19.35
C ARG A 78 -3.89 -28.57 20.39
N GLN A 79 -2.84 -27.96 20.93
CA GLN A 79 -1.95 -28.61 21.89
C GLN A 79 -2.46 -28.58 23.35
N ARG A 80 -3.63 -28.05 23.58
CA ARG A 80 -4.27 -28.07 24.90
C ARG A 80 -5.07 -29.34 25.13
#